data_ce34bc33c18343076f865781d9e8a4d4
#
_entry.id   ce34bc33c18343076f865781d9e8a4d4
#
_cell.length_a   1.000
_cell.length_b   1.000
_cell.length_c   1.000
_cell.angle_alpha   90.00
_cell.angle_beta   90.00
_cell.angle_gamma   90.00
#
_symmetry.space_group_name_H-M   'P 1'
#
loop_
_entity.id
_entity.type
_entity.pdbx_description
1 polymer ?
#
loop_
_entity_poly.entity_id
_entity_poly.type
_entity_poly.pdbx_seq_one_letter_code
_entity_poly.pdbx_strand_id
1 'polypeptide(L)'
;LGNVDPDWTFEWSIGGYCFNDTFQYDEKAYEEMISFVDSAQSPIIFFTLGSCSSKDGNRFSKALVDICKKHDYRLIIGSGWAKTGITLQADKHLFLMKQPVPHNLIFPHCDGVIHHGGCGTTHSVGRAGKPQLITPLIIDQPYWSYRIHQLGLGPEGLKIAKASEQEDRKST
;
A
#
# COMPACT_ATOMS: atom_id res chain seq x y z
N LEU A 1 9.24 -10.88 10.07
CA LEU A 1 10.01 -9.92 9.27
C LEU A 1 11.14 -9.21 10.06
N GLY A 2 10.99 -9.02 11.38
CA GLY A 2 12.02 -8.46 12.25
C GLY A 2 13.03 -9.50 12.71
N ASN A 3 14.20 -9.04 13.14
CA ASN A 3 15.24 -9.86 13.77
C ASN A 3 15.51 -9.32 15.17
N VAL A 4 15.97 -10.20 16.07
CA VAL A 4 16.54 -9.82 17.35
C VAL A 4 17.92 -9.21 17.07
N ASP A 5 18.22 -8.07 17.71
CA ASP A 5 19.55 -7.46 17.65
C ASP A 5 20.55 -8.33 18.42
N PRO A 6 21.69 -8.74 17.82
CA PRO A 6 22.67 -9.57 18.48
C PRO A 6 23.32 -8.91 19.71
N ASP A 7 23.27 -7.59 19.83
CA ASP A 7 23.84 -6.85 20.95
C ASP A 7 22.88 -6.77 22.17
N TRP A 8 21.67 -7.32 22.07
CA TRP A 8 20.77 -7.37 23.22
C TRP A 8 21.24 -8.39 24.26
N THR A 9 21.41 -7.93 25.48
CA THR A 9 21.97 -8.70 26.60
C THR A 9 20.96 -9.60 27.32
N PHE A 10 19.67 -9.56 26.90
CA PHE A 10 18.60 -10.38 27.48
C PHE A 10 18.21 -11.49 26.54
N GLU A 11 17.60 -12.55 27.07
CA GLU A 11 16.94 -13.55 26.24
C GLU A 11 15.69 -12.95 25.58
N TRP A 12 15.69 -12.93 24.25
CA TRP A 12 14.60 -12.43 23.43
C TRP A 12 14.11 -13.52 22.47
N SER A 13 12.80 -13.58 22.31
CA SER A 13 12.20 -14.36 21.24
C SER A 13 11.22 -13.49 20.45
N ILE A 14 11.23 -13.65 19.13
CA ILE A 14 10.25 -13.02 18.26
C ILE A 14 9.16 -14.03 17.96
N GLY A 15 8.00 -13.88 18.60
CA GLY A 15 6.85 -14.76 18.47
C GLY A 15 6.03 -14.57 17.19
N GLY A 16 6.42 -13.64 16.33
CA GLY A 16 5.68 -13.30 15.10
C GLY A 16 4.86 -12.01 15.24
N TYR A 17 3.89 -11.84 14.37
CA TYR A 17 2.99 -10.68 14.35
C TYR A 17 1.56 -11.11 14.70
N CYS A 18 0.93 -10.39 15.64
CA CYS A 18 -0.46 -10.64 16.02
C CYS A 18 -1.41 -9.93 15.05
N PHE A 19 -2.18 -10.71 14.30
CA PHE A 19 -3.20 -10.17 13.39
C PHE A 19 -4.54 -10.04 14.11
N ASN A 20 -5.25 -8.95 13.81
CA ASN A 20 -6.66 -8.80 14.19
C ASN A 20 -7.53 -9.07 12.95
N ASP A 21 -8.18 -10.22 12.93
CA ASP A 21 -9.05 -10.66 11.82
C ASP A 21 -10.55 -10.40 12.13
N THR A 22 -10.87 -9.84 13.31
CA THR A 22 -12.27 -9.60 13.77
C THR A 22 -12.71 -8.16 13.57
N PHE A 23 -12.16 -7.48 12.58
CA PHE A 23 -12.50 -6.08 12.31
C PHE A 23 -13.90 -5.97 11.71
N GLN A 24 -14.77 -5.12 12.31
CA GLN A 24 -16.04 -4.77 11.69
C GLN A 24 -15.79 -3.82 10.51
N TYR A 25 -16.49 -4.06 9.41
CA TYR A 25 -16.38 -3.26 8.19
C TYR A 25 -17.77 -3.08 7.54
N ASP A 26 -17.85 -2.14 6.62
CA ASP A 26 -19.03 -1.90 5.80
C ASP A 26 -19.08 -2.95 4.68
N GLU A 27 -20.04 -3.89 4.78
CA GLU A 27 -20.23 -4.97 3.81
C GLU A 27 -20.49 -4.42 2.39
N LYS A 28 -21.24 -3.32 2.28
CA LYS A 28 -21.50 -2.68 0.99
C LYS A 28 -20.22 -2.12 0.36
N ALA A 29 -19.34 -1.53 1.16
CA ALA A 29 -18.04 -1.06 0.65
C ALA A 29 -17.17 -2.22 0.16
N TYR A 30 -17.25 -3.37 0.82
CA TYR A 30 -16.57 -4.58 0.36
C TYR A 30 -17.17 -5.10 -0.95
N GLU A 31 -18.49 -5.19 -1.07
CA GLU A 31 -19.17 -5.63 -2.30
C GLU A 31 -18.87 -4.70 -3.50
N GLU A 32 -18.86 -3.39 -3.28
CA GLU A 32 -18.47 -2.41 -4.32
C GLU A 32 -17.03 -2.63 -4.79
N MET A 33 -16.11 -2.92 -3.86
CA MET A 33 -14.71 -3.25 -4.19
C MET A 33 -14.62 -4.56 -4.97
N ILE A 34 -15.29 -5.62 -4.54
CA ILE A 34 -15.30 -6.92 -5.25
C ILE A 34 -15.89 -6.76 -6.65
N SER A 35 -16.97 -6.01 -6.82
CA SER A 35 -17.52 -5.70 -8.13
C SER A 35 -16.50 -5.04 -9.06
N PHE A 36 -15.68 -4.14 -8.53
CA PHE A 36 -14.57 -3.56 -9.28
C PHE A 36 -13.50 -4.61 -9.60
N VAL A 37 -13.13 -5.47 -8.64
CA VAL A 37 -12.15 -6.54 -8.85
C VAL A 37 -12.59 -7.47 -9.98
N ASP A 38 -13.85 -7.90 -10.00
CA ASP A 38 -14.39 -8.87 -10.93
C ASP A 38 -14.70 -8.27 -12.32
N SER A 39 -14.72 -6.95 -12.44
CA SER A 39 -15.11 -6.26 -13.69
C SER A 39 -14.13 -6.44 -14.85
N ALA A 40 -12.90 -6.86 -14.62
CA ALA A 40 -11.88 -7.12 -15.65
C ALA A 40 -10.74 -8.00 -15.09
N GLN A 41 -9.91 -8.54 -16.01
CA GLN A 41 -8.78 -9.41 -15.67
C GLN A 41 -7.42 -8.66 -15.54
N SER A 42 -7.40 -7.34 -15.75
CA SER A 42 -6.16 -6.55 -15.61
C SER A 42 -5.62 -6.58 -14.19
N PRO A 43 -4.27 -6.62 -13.99
CA PRO A 43 -3.67 -6.67 -12.67
C PRO A 43 -4.09 -5.51 -11.77
N ILE A 44 -4.20 -5.78 -10.49
CA ILE A 44 -4.67 -4.83 -9.48
C ILE A 44 -3.53 -4.44 -8.55
N ILE A 45 -3.28 -3.14 -8.47
CA ILE A 45 -2.38 -2.53 -7.47
C ILE A 45 -3.21 -1.86 -6.40
N PHE A 46 -2.88 -2.09 -5.14
CA PHE A 46 -3.46 -1.36 -4.02
C PHE A 46 -2.50 -0.28 -3.54
N PHE A 47 -2.99 0.92 -3.27
CA PHE A 47 -2.20 2.00 -2.69
C PHE A 47 -2.84 2.58 -1.45
N THR A 48 -2.04 2.79 -0.38
CA THR A 48 -2.48 3.49 0.83
C THR A 48 -1.31 4.12 1.60
N LEU A 49 -1.56 5.26 2.21
CA LEU A 49 -0.68 5.87 3.21
C LEU A 49 -1.13 5.57 4.66
N GLY A 50 -2.16 4.74 4.83
CA GLY A 50 -2.70 4.37 6.15
C GLY A 50 -3.18 5.59 6.94
N SER A 51 -2.66 5.77 8.16
CA SER A 51 -2.93 6.92 9.01
C SER A 51 -1.98 8.11 8.76
N CYS A 52 -0.98 7.94 7.91
CA CYS A 52 0.00 8.99 7.61
C CYS A 52 -0.51 9.92 6.50
N SER A 53 -0.16 11.20 6.60
CA SER A 53 -0.42 12.19 5.56
C SER A 53 0.87 12.64 4.88
N SER A 54 0.78 12.96 3.59
CA SER A 54 1.87 13.58 2.83
C SER A 54 1.30 14.69 1.96
N LYS A 55 1.95 15.85 1.95
CA LYS A 55 1.58 16.95 1.05
C LYS A 55 1.73 16.58 -0.44
N ASP A 56 2.58 15.61 -0.75
CA ASP A 56 2.76 15.07 -2.10
C ASP A 56 1.85 13.88 -2.41
N GLY A 57 1.03 13.42 -1.44
CA GLY A 57 0.20 12.23 -1.57
C GLY A 57 -0.78 12.27 -2.74
N ASN A 58 -1.43 13.41 -2.97
CA ASN A 58 -2.37 13.56 -4.10
C ASN A 58 -1.63 13.58 -5.46
N ARG A 59 -0.48 14.24 -5.55
CA ARG A 59 0.35 14.25 -6.76
C ARG A 59 0.86 12.84 -7.08
N PHE A 60 1.34 12.14 -6.07
CA PHE A 60 1.77 10.75 -6.19
C PHE A 60 0.63 9.82 -6.62
N SER A 61 -0.57 9.99 -6.04
CA SER A 61 -1.75 9.22 -6.44
C SER A 61 -2.12 9.44 -7.90
N LYS A 62 -2.05 10.69 -8.39
CA LYS A 62 -2.29 11.01 -9.80
C LYS A 62 -1.27 10.31 -10.70
N ALA A 63 0.02 10.39 -10.37
CA ALA A 63 1.07 9.69 -11.10
C ALA A 63 0.84 8.17 -11.15
N LEU A 64 0.43 7.56 -10.05
CA LEU A 64 0.08 6.13 -10.02
C LEU A 64 -1.09 5.81 -10.95
N VAL A 65 -2.13 6.64 -10.98
CA VAL A 65 -3.27 6.47 -11.90
C VAL A 65 -2.80 6.51 -13.36
N ASP A 66 -1.96 7.49 -13.71
CA ASP A 66 -1.46 7.66 -15.08
C ASP A 66 -0.58 6.46 -15.51
N ILE A 67 0.28 5.96 -14.60
CA ILE A 67 1.09 4.76 -14.83
C ILE A 67 0.19 3.53 -15.00
N CYS A 68 -0.79 3.33 -14.10
CA CYS A 68 -1.69 2.18 -14.18
C CYS A 68 -2.47 2.19 -15.51
N LYS A 69 -3.03 3.32 -15.92
CA LYS A 69 -3.73 3.46 -17.20
C LYS A 69 -2.83 3.16 -18.40
N LYS A 70 -1.58 3.66 -18.37
CA LYS A 70 -0.60 3.43 -19.45
C LYS A 70 -0.27 1.96 -19.65
N HIS A 71 -0.25 1.17 -18.57
CA HIS A 71 0.14 -0.24 -18.58
C HIS A 71 -1.04 -1.21 -18.44
N ASP A 72 -2.26 -0.71 -18.57
CA ASP A 72 -3.50 -1.48 -18.39
C ASP A 72 -3.58 -2.18 -17.03
N TYR A 73 -3.11 -1.52 -15.97
CA TYR A 73 -3.32 -1.93 -14.59
C TYR A 73 -4.53 -1.22 -14.01
N ARG A 74 -5.07 -1.78 -12.92
CA ARG A 74 -6.12 -1.18 -12.13
C ARG A 74 -5.59 -0.80 -10.76
N LEU A 75 -6.06 0.31 -10.23
CA LEU A 75 -5.61 0.86 -8.98
C LEU A 75 -6.77 0.94 -7.98
N ILE A 76 -6.57 0.40 -6.80
CA ILE A 76 -7.45 0.62 -5.65
C ILE A 76 -6.72 1.58 -4.71
N ILE A 77 -7.33 2.73 -4.39
CA ILE A 77 -6.78 3.66 -3.41
C ILE A 77 -7.57 3.57 -2.10
N GLY A 78 -6.90 3.12 -1.06
CA GLY A 78 -7.36 3.26 0.31
C GLY A 78 -7.06 4.68 0.81
N SER A 79 -8.06 5.57 0.80
CA SER A 79 -7.86 6.99 1.11
C SER A 79 -7.31 7.24 2.51
N GLY A 80 -7.57 6.31 3.45
CA GLY A 80 -7.10 6.41 4.82
C GLY A 80 -7.49 7.74 5.49
N TRP A 81 -6.84 8.08 6.56
CA TRP A 81 -7.05 9.36 7.28
C TRP A 81 -6.50 10.56 6.49
N ALA A 82 -5.51 10.33 5.62
CA ALA A 82 -4.89 11.36 4.78
C ALA A 82 -5.79 11.84 3.64
N LYS A 83 -6.93 11.21 3.42
CA LYS A 83 -7.83 11.47 2.28
C LYS A 83 -7.06 11.50 0.95
N THR A 84 -6.08 10.61 0.81
CA THR A 84 -5.23 10.50 -0.38
C THR A 84 -6.09 10.17 -1.60
N GLY A 85 -5.86 10.86 -2.71
CA GLY A 85 -6.64 10.66 -3.94
C GLY A 85 -8.00 11.34 -3.98
N ILE A 86 -8.35 12.19 -3.00
CA ILE A 86 -9.68 12.84 -2.89
C ILE A 86 -10.05 13.70 -4.13
N THR A 87 -9.07 14.18 -4.88
CA THR A 87 -9.27 14.97 -6.10
C THR A 87 -9.45 14.12 -7.36
N LEU A 88 -9.29 12.80 -7.25
CA LEU A 88 -9.40 11.88 -8.37
C LEU A 88 -10.84 11.44 -8.58
N GLN A 89 -11.17 11.06 -9.81
CA GLN A 89 -12.46 10.48 -10.16
C GLN A 89 -12.30 9.01 -10.47
N ALA A 90 -13.14 8.19 -9.86
CA ALA A 90 -13.18 6.75 -10.11
C ALA A 90 -13.59 6.47 -11.56
N ASP A 91 -12.98 5.46 -12.16
CA ASP A 91 -13.30 4.96 -13.49
C ASP A 91 -12.99 3.46 -13.60
N LYS A 92 -12.98 2.89 -14.79
CA LYS A 92 -12.68 1.45 -15.00
C LYS A 92 -11.27 1.03 -14.54
N HIS A 93 -10.32 1.96 -14.39
CA HIS A 93 -8.96 1.71 -13.92
C HIS A 93 -8.73 2.14 -12.48
N LEU A 94 -9.66 2.90 -11.86
CA LEU A 94 -9.47 3.47 -10.53
C LEU A 94 -10.70 3.26 -9.65
N PHE A 95 -10.50 2.56 -8.55
CA PHE A 95 -11.46 2.47 -7.45
C PHE A 95 -10.97 3.28 -6.24
N LEU A 96 -11.84 4.15 -5.72
CA LEU A 96 -11.57 4.95 -4.52
C LEU A 96 -12.37 4.39 -3.36
N MET A 97 -11.70 3.79 -2.39
CA MET A 97 -12.36 3.27 -1.19
C MET A 97 -12.84 4.41 -0.31
N LYS A 98 -14.14 4.48 -0.08
CA LYS A 98 -14.78 5.47 0.79
C LYS A 98 -14.75 5.07 2.26
N GLN A 99 -14.81 3.78 2.52
CA GLN A 99 -14.79 3.19 3.86
C GLN A 99 -13.66 2.17 3.97
N PRO A 100 -13.07 1.99 5.15
CA PRO A 100 -12.02 1.00 5.34
C PRO A 100 -12.59 -0.42 5.24
N VAL A 101 -11.88 -1.26 4.52
CA VAL A 101 -12.10 -2.72 4.45
C VAL A 101 -10.85 -3.40 5.01
N PRO A 102 -10.98 -4.49 5.79
CA PRO A 102 -9.83 -5.19 6.35
C PRO A 102 -8.83 -5.67 5.29
N HIS A 103 -7.55 -5.54 5.59
CA HIS A 103 -6.47 -5.92 4.67
C HIS A 103 -6.50 -7.39 4.26
N ASN A 104 -6.91 -8.29 5.16
CA ASN A 104 -7.06 -9.72 4.88
C ASN A 104 -8.15 -10.03 3.84
N LEU A 105 -9.09 -9.10 3.63
CA LEU A 105 -10.13 -9.21 2.60
C LEU A 105 -9.74 -8.54 1.27
N ILE A 106 -8.83 -7.56 1.30
CA ILE A 106 -8.43 -6.80 0.10
C ILE A 106 -7.20 -7.41 -0.57
N PHE A 107 -6.13 -7.63 0.20
CA PHE A 107 -4.83 -7.97 -0.37
C PHE A 107 -4.79 -9.29 -1.14
N PRO A 108 -5.58 -10.33 -0.82
CA PRO A 108 -5.66 -11.52 -1.66
C PRO A 108 -6.04 -11.24 -3.12
N HIS A 109 -6.82 -10.19 -3.37
CA HIS A 109 -7.28 -9.78 -4.71
C HIS A 109 -6.29 -8.86 -5.45
N CYS A 110 -5.21 -8.44 -4.81
CA CYS A 110 -4.22 -7.53 -5.40
C CYS A 110 -3.03 -8.32 -5.96
N ASP A 111 -2.40 -7.81 -7.02
CA ASP A 111 -1.14 -8.33 -7.57
C ASP A 111 0.07 -7.65 -6.95
N GLY A 112 -0.11 -6.50 -6.33
CA GLY A 112 0.91 -5.79 -5.58
C GLY A 112 0.34 -4.69 -4.70
N VAL A 113 1.10 -4.29 -3.68
CA VAL A 113 0.67 -3.26 -2.73
C VAL A 113 1.74 -2.18 -2.61
N ILE A 114 1.33 -0.93 -2.78
CA ILE A 114 2.16 0.26 -2.53
C ILE A 114 1.67 0.90 -1.24
N HIS A 115 2.55 1.09 -0.26
CA HIS A 115 2.13 1.65 1.02
C HIS A 115 3.26 2.40 1.75
N HIS A 116 2.91 3.10 2.84
CA HIS A 116 3.83 3.93 3.60
C HIS A 116 4.87 3.14 4.42
N GLY A 117 4.68 1.84 4.66
CA GLY A 117 5.61 1.02 5.45
C GLY A 117 5.26 0.91 6.93
N GLY A 118 4.03 1.23 7.34
CA GLY A 118 3.59 0.94 8.72
C GLY A 118 3.65 -0.56 9.01
N CYS A 119 4.07 -0.93 10.22
CA CYS A 119 4.30 -2.31 10.65
C CYS A 119 3.09 -3.22 10.34
N GLY A 120 1.87 -2.79 10.68
CA GLY A 120 0.64 -3.56 10.45
C GLY A 120 0.39 -3.86 8.97
N THR A 121 0.49 -2.84 8.12
CA THR A 121 0.29 -2.99 6.67
C THR A 121 1.38 -3.90 6.08
N THR A 122 2.64 -3.69 6.44
CA THR A 122 3.79 -4.49 5.97
C THR A 122 3.57 -5.99 6.27
N HIS A 123 3.15 -6.33 7.48
CA HIS A 123 2.91 -7.73 7.87
C HIS A 123 1.66 -8.29 7.19
N SER A 124 0.60 -7.49 7.01
CA SER A 124 -0.62 -7.92 6.33
C SER A 124 -0.38 -8.23 4.85
N VAL A 125 0.44 -7.43 4.16
CA VAL A 125 0.84 -7.71 2.76
C VAL A 125 1.70 -8.96 2.69
N GLY A 126 2.67 -9.12 3.62
CA GLY A 126 3.48 -10.33 3.72
C GLY A 126 2.65 -11.59 3.97
N ARG A 127 1.63 -11.52 4.85
CA ARG A 127 0.68 -12.61 5.10
C ARG A 127 -0.11 -12.98 3.85
N ALA A 128 -0.49 -12.00 3.04
CA ALA A 128 -1.20 -12.23 1.77
C ALA A 128 -0.29 -12.77 0.65
N GLY A 129 1.03 -12.88 0.88
CA GLY A 129 2.00 -13.38 -0.11
C GLY A 129 2.16 -12.44 -1.31
N LYS A 130 1.93 -11.13 -1.12
CA LYS A 130 1.96 -10.17 -2.23
C LYS A 130 3.25 -9.35 -2.22
N PRO A 131 3.80 -8.99 -3.41
CA PRO A 131 4.90 -8.06 -3.49
C PRO A 131 4.47 -6.67 -3.00
N GLN A 132 5.41 -5.96 -2.34
CA GLN A 132 5.11 -4.66 -1.76
C GLN A 132 6.18 -3.64 -2.07
N LEU A 133 5.76 -2.44 -2.48
CA LEU A 133 6.61 -1.26 -2.62
C LEU A 133 6.34 -0.32 -1.44
N ILE A 134 7.36 -0.04 -0.66
CA ILE A 134 7.24 0.88 0.48
C ILE A 134 7.67 2.28 0.08
N THR A 135 6.80 3.26 0.39
CA THR A 135 7.06 4.69 0.25
C THR A 135 7.18 5.32 1.64
N PRO A 136 8.35 5.19 2.30
CA PRO A 136 8.48 5.55 3.71
C PRO A 136 8.38 7.06 3.92
N LEU A 137 7.68 7.46 4.98
CA LEU A 137 7.47 8.84 5.38
C LEU A 137 8.18 9.17 6.70
N ILE A 138 7.98 8.35 7.74
CA ILE A 138 8.42 8.65 9.13
C ILE A 138 8.76 7.38 9.92
N ILE A 139 9.39 7.55 11.07
CA ILE A 139 9.62 6.58 12.17
C ILE A 139 10.30 5.28 11.71
N ASP A 140 9.60 4.15 11.82
CA ASP A 140 10.06 2.80 11.52
C ASP A 140 9.91 2.39 10.04
N GLN A 141 9.24 3.20 9.25
CA GLN A 141 8.92 2.89 7.86
C GLN A 141 10.16 2.68 6.97
N PRO A 142 11.27 3.46 7.11
CA PRO A 142 12.52 3.18 6.40
C PRO A 142 13.11 1.82 6.73
N TYR A 143 12.98 1.37 8.00
CA TYR A 143 13.43 0.04 8.43
C TYR A 143 12.63 -1.06 7.69
N TRP A 144 11.30 -0.95 7.66
CA TRP A 144 10.48 -1.93 6.94
C TRP A 144 10.74 -1.93 5.45
N SER A 145 10.96 -0.75 4.85
CA SER A 145 11.36 -0.62 3.45
C SER A 145 12.64 -1.40 3.14
N TYR A 146 13.68 -1.20 3.95
CA TYR A 146 14.93 -1.93 3.84
C TYR A 146 14.73 -3.43 4.03
N ARG A 147 13.97 -3.87 5.06
CA ARG A 147 13.74 -5.29 5.35
C ARG A 147 13.00 -6.01 4.23
N ILE A 148 11.97 -5.39 3.66
CA ILE A 148 11.20 -5.96 2.55
C ILE A 148 12.08 -6.17 1.32
N HIS A 149 12.93 -5.19 1.01
CA HIS A 149 13.89 -5.32 -0.08
C HIS A 149 14.91 -6.44 0.19
N GLN A 150 15.51 -6.48 1.38
CA GLN A 150 16.48 -7.52 1.76
C GLN A 150 15.91 -8.95 1.71
N LEU A 151 14.61 -9.10 1.97
CA LEU A 151 13.92 -10.39 1.92
C LEU A 151 13.43 -10.77 0.52
N GLY A 152 13.63 -9.93 -0.50
CA GLY A 152 13.14 -10.17 -1.85
C GLY A 152 11.61 -10.10 -1.98
N LEU A 153 10.94 -9.44 -1.02
CA LEU A 153 9.48 -9.31 -0.99
C LEU A 153 8.97 -8.05 -1.71
N GLY A 154 9.90 -7.25 -2.24
CA GLY A 154 9.60 -6.05 -3.00
C GLY A 154 10.86 -5.30 -3.44
N PRO A 155 10.71 -4.29 -4.30
CA PRO A 155 11.81 -3.46 -4.72
C PRO A 155 12.30 -2.54 -3.59
N GLU A 156 13.43 -1.86 -3.81
CA GLU A 156 13.88 -0.80 -2.92
C GLU A 156 12.82 0.30 -2.79
N GLY A 157 12.65 0.80 -1.56
CA GLY A 157 11.63 1.79 -1.27
C GLY A 157 11.84 3.12 -1.96
N LEU A 158 10.76 3.79 -2.30
CA LEU A 158 10.73 5.03 -3.05
C LEU A 158 10.17 6.17 -2.20
N LYS A 159 10.91 7.26 -2.03
CA LYS A 159 10.38 8.48 -1.38
C LYS A 159 9.37 9.17 -2.29
N ILE A 160 8.15 9.43 -1.79
CA ILE A 160 7.07 10.07 -2.54
C ILE A 160 7.52 11.39 -3.19
N ALA A 161 8.25 12.25 -2.46
CA ALA A 161 8.76 13.52 -2.99
C ALA A 161 9.66 13.33 -4.23
N LYS A 162 10.55 12.32 -4.22
CA LYS A 162 11.44 12.05 -5.37
C LYS A 162 10.70 11.51 -6.58
N ALA A 163 9.68 10.68 -6.38
CA ALA A 163 8.88 10.14 -7.47
C ALA A 163 8.12 11.23 -8.22
N SER A 164 7.62 12.22 -7.49
CA SER A 164 6.86 13.33 -8.05
C SER A 164 7.73 14.38 -8.77
N GLU A 165 9.01 14.53 -8.41
CA GLU A 165 9.95 15.44 -9.11
C GLU A 165 10.41 14.91 -10.47
N GLN A 166 10.42 13.60 -10.66
CA GLN A 166 10.81 13.00 -11.96
C GLN A 166 9.76 13.19 -13.06
N GLU A 167 8.52 13.40 -12.70
CA GLU A 167 7.44 13.69 -13.64
C GLU A 167 7.48 15.13 -14.17
N ASP A 168 7.77 16.11 -13.29
CA ASP A 168 7.91 17.51 -13.68
C ASP A 168 9.06 17.73 -14.69
N ARG A 169 10.13 16.91 -14.61
CA ARG A 169 11.26 16.98 -15.55
C ARG A 169 10.98 16.34 -16.92
N LYS A 170 9.93 15.54 -17.05
CA LYS A 170 9.53 14.91 -18.33
C LYS A 170 8.45 15.71 -19.06
N SER A 171 7.86 16.70 -18.37
CA SER A 171 6.80 17.56 -18.92
C SER A 171 7.32 18.95 -19.37
N THR A 172 8.62 19.19 -19.24
CA THR A 172 9.37 20.34 -19.80
C THR A 172 10.29 19.86 -20.91
#